data_c93aa864951eb8ee9246e51faa2195cf
#
_entry.id   c93aa864951eb8ee9246e51faa2195cf
#
_cell.length_a   1.000
_cell.length_b   1.000
_cell.length_c   1.000
_cell.angle_alpha   90.00
_cell.angle_beta   90.00
_cell.angle_gamma   90.00
#
_symmetry.space_group_name_H-M   'P 1'
#
loop_
_entity.id
_entity.type
_entity.pdbx_description
1 polymer ?
#
loop_
_entity_poly.entity_id
_entity_poly.type
_entity_poly.pdbx_seq_one_letter_code
_entity_poly.pdbx_strand_id
1 'polypeptide(L)'
;MSLKKQIPIIFENTHYFIVNKPPGIPSQPPDCRTWGRTHPNLDPTPLLERFKAIYYSHREVELCRTVHRLDHCVTGGMLIAKTKDASVKFSRFLQKGGNNGYKLERKYVAIVESSGRFNKPNNYENKYGPKYNFLISHGGREITKFKEVDENCIVLQLVTGKKHQIRNHVSQILNQPILNDKKYGSTVNFPELFNDQIALHSACIITKIGLQTKTHLIPMEHNNTGQLWSRKYVNEEGEFTLPIKEVLLENWDQ
;
A
#
# COMPACT_ATOMS: atom_id res chain seq x y z
N MET A 1 -15.16 10.64 23.40
CA MET A 1 -14.67 11.60 22.39
C MET A 1 -13.84 10.84 21.39
N SER A 2 -14.35 10.58 20.20
CA SER A 2 -13.58 9.94 19.14
C SER A 2 -12.52 10.93 18.66
N LEU A 3 -11.26 10.68 18.95
CA LEU A 3 -10.14 11.37 18.32
C LEU A 3 -10.30 11.13 16.80
N LYS A 4 -10.70 12.17 16.06
CA LYS A 4 -10.72 12.14 14.60
C LYS A 4 -9.32 11.70 14.17
N LYS A 5 -9.19 10.45 13.68
CA LYS A 5 -7.91 9.95 13.17
C LYS A 5 -7.45 10.95 12.11
N GLN A 6 -6.38 11.66 12.40
CA GLN A 6 -5.73 12.55 11.42
C GLN A 6 -5.29 11.71 10.23
N ILE A 7 -5.40 12.27 9.04
CA ILE A 7 -4.81 11.72 7.82
C ILE A 7 -3.59 12.58 7.53
N PRO A 8 -2.38 12.14 7.94
CA PRO A 8 -1.18 12.97 7.78
C PRO A 8 -0.87 13.23 6.30
N ILE A 9 -0.57 14.47 5.97
CA ILE A 9 -0.01 14.84 4.66
C ILE A 9 1.51 14.65 4.75
N ILE A 10 2.04 13.75 3.93
CA ILE A 10 3.48 13.47 3.83
C ILE A 10 4.14 14.43 2.84
N PHE A 11 3.43 14.76 1.75
CA PHE A 11 3.93 15.66 0.73
C PHE A 11 2.78 16.36 0.01
N GLU A 12 3.03 17.58 -0.43
CA GLU A 12 2.11 18.39 -1.22
C GLU A 12 2.85 19.17 -2.32
N ASN A 13 2.20 19.29 -3.47
CA ASN A 13 2.55 20.24 -4.53
C ASN A 13 1.28 20.73 -5.26
N THR A 14 1.44 21.41 -6.40
CA THR A 14 0.31 21.92 -7.20
C THR A 14 -0.53 20.81 -7.86
N HIS A 15 -0.03 19.58 -7.97
CA HIS A 15 -0.70 18.48 -8.69
C HIS A 15 -1.34 17.45 -7.77
N TYR A 16 -0.75 17.19 -6.59
CA TYR A 16 -1.20 16.10 -5.72
C TYR A 16 -0.75 16.28 -4.26
N PHE A 17 -1.45 15.55 -3.38
CA PHE A 17 -1.00 15.21 -2.03
C PHE A 17 -0.54 13.75 -2.00
N ILE A 18 0.46 13.46 -1.18
CA ILE A 18 0.71 12.12 -0.64
C ILE A 18 0.25 12.14 0.81
N VAL A 19 -0.67 11.24 1.14
CA VAL A 19 -1.19 11.10 2.51
C VAL A 19 -0.82 9.73 3.07
N ASN A 20 -0.69 9.64 4.40
CA ASN A 20 -0.53 8.37 5.10
C ASN A 20 -1.90 7.88 5.58
N LYS A 21 -2.43 6.84 4.92
CA LYS A 21 -3.73 6.27 5.28
C LYS A 21 -3.62 5.42 6.54
N PRO A 22 -4.31 5.73 7.64
CA PRO A 22 -4.38 4.85 8.79
C PRO A 22 -5.23 3.59 8.52
N PRO A 23 -5.12 2.55 9.37
CA PRO A 23 -5.94 1.35 9.25
C PRO A 23 -7.41 1.63 9.60
N GLY A 24 -8.31 0.78 9.11
CA GLY A 24 -9.75 0.86 9.37
C GLY A 24 -10.51 1.87 8.53
N ILE A 25 -9.83 2.64 7.68
CA ILE A 25 -10.47 3.63 6.80
C ILE A 25 -10.60 3.06 5.39
N PRO A 26 -11.81 2.95 4.82
CA PRO A 26 -11.98 2.54 3.43
C PRO A 26 -11.49 3.64 2.47
N SER A 27 -10.82 3.25 1.38
CA SER A 27 -10.34 4.21 0.36
C SER A 27 -11.45 4.73 -0.55
N GLN A 28 -12.54 3.97 -0.67
CA GLN A 28 -13.73 4.27 -1.49
C GLN A 28 -14.97 3.92 -0.68
N PRO A 29 -16.15 4.47 -1.03
CA PRO A 29 -17.40 4.10 -0.39
C PRO A 29 -17.59 2.58 -0.38
N PRO A 30 -17.72 1.95 0.79
CA PRO A 30 -17.99 0.52 0.86
C PRO A 30 -19.45 0.23 0.50
N ASP A 31 -19.74 -1.03 0.19
CA ASP A 31 -21.13 -1.46 0.06
C ASP A 31 -21.83 -1.41 1.43
N CYS A 32 -22.75 -0.48 1.59
CA CYS A 32 -23.46 -0.25 2.85
C CYS A 32 -24.24 -1.48 3.34
N ARG A 33 -24.67 -2.38 2.43
CA ARG A 33 -25.41 -3.60 2.79
C ARG A 33 -24.55 -4.62 3.52
N THR A 34 -23.29 -4.69 3.19
CA THR A 34 -22.36 -5.69 3.74
C THR A 34 -21.42 -5.09 4.79
N TRP A 35 -21.04 -3.82 4.67
CA TRP A 35 -20.07 -3.18 5.55
C TRP A 35 -20.43 -3.25 7.04
N GLY A 36 -21.65 -2.85 7.40
CA GLY A 36 -22.09 -2.86 8.79
C GLY A 36 -22.13 -4.24 9.44
N ARG A 37 -22.32 -5.31 8.63
CA ARG A 37 -22.28 -6.70 9.12
C ARG A 37 -20.85 -7.22 9.32
N THR A 38 -19.96 -6.86 8.39
CA THR A 38 -18.57 -7.36 8.39
C THR A 38 -17.62 -6.50 9.23
N HIS A 39 -17.95 -5.23 9.43
CA HIS A 39 -17.12 -4.26 10.15
C HIS A 39 -17.99 -3.36 11.04
N PRO A 40 -18.71 -3.91 12.04
CA PRO A 40 -19.70 -3.18 12.82
C PRO A 40 -19.12 -2.00 13.61
N ASN A 41 -17.83 -2.04 13.92
CA ASN A 41 -17.13 -1.02 14.71
C ASN A 41 -16.33 -0.03 13.86
N LEU A 42 -16.38 -0.14 12.52
CA LEU A 42 -15.65 0.74 11.62
C LEU A 42 -16.61 1.73 10.94
N ASP A 43 -16.23 3.01 11.00
CA ASP A 43 -16.93 4.08 10.28
C ASP A 43 -16.76 3.91 8.76
N PRO A 44 -17.83 3.82 7.97
CA PRO A 44 -17.79 3.61 6.52
C PRO A 44 -17.32 4.83 5.71
N THR A 45 -17.14 5.99 6.34
CA THR A 45 -16.74 7.22 5.64
C THR A 45 -15.40 7.04 4.92
N PRO A 46 -15.34 7.24 3.58
CA PRO A 46 -14.12 7.04 2.81
C PRO A 46 -13.01 8.04 3.14
N LEU A 47 -11.77 7.64 2.85
CA LEU A 47 -10.58 8.46 3.07
C LEU A 47 -10.72 9.87 2.49
N LEU A 48 -11.19 10.00 1.25
CA LEU A 48 -11.27 11.30 0.58
C LEU A 48 -12.28 12.24 1.26
N GLU A 49 -13.41 11.73 1.71
CA GLU A 49 -14.41 12.52 2.44
C GLU A 49 -13.86 12.99 3.80
N ARG A 50 -13.19 12.09 4.53
CA ARG A 50 -12.50 12.47 5.78
C ARG A 50 -11.41 13.50 5.56
N PHE A 51 -10.59 13.31 4.51
CA PHE A 51 -9.55 14.24 4.13
C PHE A 51 -10.13 15.62 3.85
N LYS A 52 -11.18 15.69 3.05
CA LYS A 52 -11.88 16.95 2.76
C LYS A 52 -12.44 17.60 4.02
N ALA A 53 -13.04 16.83 4.92
CA ALA A 53 -13.59 17.35 6.17
C ALA A 53 -12.52 17.88 7.14
N ILE A 54 -11.31 17.29 7.14
CA ILE A 54 -10.20 17.74 7.98
C ILE A 54 -9.57 19.02 7.42
N TYR A 55 -9.40 19.08 6.10
CA TYR A 55 -8.68 20.15 5.40
C TYR A 55 -9.59 21.09 4.64
N TYR A 56 -10.86 21.25 5.08
CA TYR A 56 -11.90 22.04 4.39
C TYR A 56 -11.54 23.52 4.15
N SER A 57 -10.64 24.08 4.95
CA SER A 57 -10.16 25.46 4.77
C SER A 57 -9.30 25.66 3.51
N HIS A 58 -8.80 24.58 2.92
CA HIS A 58 -8.06 24.63 1.66
C HIS A 58 -9.03 24.49 0.48
N ARG A 59 -9.34 25.58 -0.22
CA ARG A 59 -10.30 25.60 -1.35
C ARG A 59 -10.05 24.53 -2.41
N GLU A 60 -8.80 24.15 -2.62
CA GLU A 60 -8.40 23.13 -3.60
C GLU A 60 -8.85 21.70 -3.24
N VAL A 61 -9.20 21.46 -1.98
CA VAL A 61 -9.56 20.11 -1.49
C VAL A 61 -10.87 19.62 -2.11
N GLU A 62 -11.80 20.49 -2.47
CA GLU A 62 -13.06 20.11 -3.13
C GLU A 62 -12.86 19.41 -4.48
N LEU A 63 -11.82 19.78 -5.22
CA LEU A 63 -11.49 19.21 -6.53
C LEU A 63 -10.68 17.92 -6.42
N CYS A 64 -10.22 17.55 -5.22
CA CYS A 64 -9.37 16.40 -4.98
C CYS A 64 -10.05 15.07 -5.35
N ARG A 65 -9.26 14.13 -5.90
CA ARG A 65 -9.68 12.80 -6.30
C ARG A 65 -8.64 11.75 -5.97
N THR A 66 -9.07 10.59 -5.48
CA THR A 66 -8.19 9.42 -5.37
C THR A 66 -7.93 8.82 -6.75
N VAL A 67 -6.70 8.37 -7.01
CA VAL A 67 -6.31 7.72 -8.27
C VAL A 67 -6.04 6.23 -8.12
N HIS A 68 -5.84 5.78 -6.89
CA HIS A 68 -5.71 4.36 -6.52
C HIS A 68 -6.34 4.12 -5.15
N ARG A 69 -6.35 2.88 -4.74
CA ARG A 69 -6.95 2.45 -3.47
C ARG A 69 -6.03 1.54 -2.67
N LEU A 70 -6.17 1.58 -1.35
CA LEU A 70 -5.70 0.58 -0.41
C LEU A 70 -6.91 -0.09 0.25
N ASP A 71 -6.80 -1.34 0.65
CA ASP A 71 -7.83 -1.99 1.46
C ASP A 71 -7.96 -1.29 2.82
N HIS A 72 -9.09 -1.40 3.49
CA HIS A 72 -9.29 -0.73 4.78
C HIS A 72 -8.26 -1.16 5.83
N CYS A 73 -7.88 -2.44 5.82
CA CYS A 73 -6.90 -3.04 6.74
C CYS A 73 -5.43 -2.71 6.39
N VAL A 74 -5.15 -2.15 5.21
CA VAL A 74 -3.81 -1.77 4.74
C VAL A 74 -3.52 -0.32 5.08
N THR A 75 -2.30 -0.03 5.52
CA THR A 75 -1.84 1.32 5.87
C THR A 75 -0.92 1.91 4.80
N GLY A 76 -0.62 3.21 4.92
CA GLY A 76 0.45 3.85 4.16
C GLY A 76 0.04 4.78 3.04
N GLY A 77 0.96 5.00 2.14
CA GLY A 77 0.88 6.06 1.15
C GLY A 77 -0.28 5.94 0.16
N MET A 78 -1.03 7.02 0.04
CA MET A 78 -2.00 7.21 -1.03
C MET A 78 -1.80 8.57 -1.71
N LEU A 79 -1.88 8.56 -3.06
CA LEU A 79 -1.86 9.79 -3.85
C LEU A 79 -3.30 10.29 -4.04
N ILE A 80 -3.52 11.56 -3.67
CA ILE A 80 -4.75 12.30 -3.92
C ILE A 80 -4.41 13.41 -4.92
N ALA A 81 -4.97 13.34 -6.12
CA ALA A 81 -4.77 14.36 -7.15
C ALA A 81 -5.57 15.62 -6.83
N LYS A 82 -4.95 16.80 -6.95
CA LYS A 82 -5.57 18.13 -6.71
C LYS A 82 -6.38 18.62 -7.90
N THR A 83 -6.05 18.17 -9.12
CA THR A 83 -6.70 18.60 -10.35
C THR A 83 -7.28 17.42 -11.13
N LYS A 84 -8.30 17.68 -11.95
CA LYS A 84 -8.89 16.68 -12.85
C LYS A 84 -7.83 16.15 -13.83
N ASP A 85 -6.98 17.01 -14.36
CA ASP A 85 -5.92 16.65 -15.30
C ASP A 85 -4.92 15.67 -14.67
N ALA A 86 -4.39 15.99 -13.48
CA ALA A 86 -3.49 15.11 -12.74
C ALA A 86 -4.16 13.76 -12.43
N SER A 87 -5.43 13.76 -12.01
CA SER A 87 -6.19 12.54 -11.74
C SER A 87 -6.28 11.65 -12.99
N VAL A 88 -6.63 12.22 -14.14
CA VAL A 88 -6.75 11.48 -15.41
C VAL A 88 -5.40 10.89 -15.83
N LYS A 89 -4.33 11.67 -15.77
CA LYS A 89 -2.99 11.24 -16.22
C LYS A 89 -2.40 10.15 -15.33
N PHE A 90 -2.47 10.28 -14.00
CA PHE A 90 -2.03 9.23 -13.08
C PHE A 90 -2.88 7.95 -13.22
N SER A 91 -4.21 8.08 -13.32
CA SER A 91 -5.10 6.93 -13.50
C SER A 91 -4.82 6.20 -14.81
N ARG A 92 -4.56 6.94 -15.89
CA ARG A 92 -4.21 6.35 -17.19
C ARG A 92 -2.91 5.55 -17.13
N PHE A 93 -1.89 6.10 -16.43
CA PHE A 93 -0.64 5.37 -16.21
C PHE A 93 -0.89 4.02 -15.50
N LEU A 94 -1.69 4.03 -14.43
CA LEU A 94 -1.99 2.81 -13.67
C LEU A 94 -2.81 1.77 -14.44
N GLN A 95 -3.60 2.19 -15.42
CA GLN A 95 -4.47 1.30 -16.21
C GLN A 95 -3.78 0.73 -17.46
N LYS A 96 -3.02 1.56 -18.16
CA LYS A 96 -2.52 1.27 -19.52
C LYS A 96 -1.00 1.20 -19.60
N GLY A 97 -0.28 1.60 -18.56
CA GLY A 97 1.15 1.86 -18.67
C GLY A 97 1.43 3.10 -19.54
N GLY A 98 2.71 3.26 -19.92
CA GLY A 98 3.16 4.48 -20.57
C GLY A 98 3.14 5.66 -19.61
N ASN A 99 3.82 6.74 -19.90
CA ASN A 99 3.89 7.80 -18.91
C ASN A 99 3.22 9.11 -19.34
N ASN A 100 2.94 9.37 -20.63
CA ASN A 100 2.41 10.67 -21.07
C ASN A 100 2.86 11.85 -20.18
N GLY A 101 4.11 11.81 -19.69
CA GLY A 101 4.65 12.74 -18.73
C GLY A 101 4.25 12.51 -17.25
N TYR A 102 3.47 11.49 -16.90
CA TYR A 102 3.07 11.14 -15.54
C TYR A 102 3.33 9.66 -15.25
N LYS A 103 4.00 9.37 -14.12
CA LYS A 103 4.26 8.00 -13.64
C LYS A 103 3.90 7.92 -12.15
N LEU A 104 3.38 6.77 -11.72
CA LEU A 104 3.05 6.49 -10.33
C LEU A 104 3.40 5.03 -10.00
N GLU A 105 4.49 4.84 -9.30
CA GLU A 105 4.89 3.54 -8.76
C GLU A 105 4.62 3.48 -7.27
N ARG A 106 4.36 2.27 -6.80
CA ARG A 106 4.03 2.02 -5.39
C ARG A 106 4.76 0.77 -4.93
N LYS A 107 5.58 0.92 -3.88
CA LYS A 107 6.21 -0.20 -3.21
C LYS A 107 5.63 -0.39 -1.82
N TYR A 108 5.47 -1.63 -1.47
CA TYR A 108 4.86 -2.07 -0.22
C TYR A 108 5.87 -2.87 0.58
N VAL A 109 5.80 -2.77 1.90
CA VAL A 109 6.47 -3.67 2.82
C VAL A 109 5.41 -4.59 3.39
N ALA A 110 5.69 -5.89 3.42
CA ALA A 110 4.83 -6.88 4.06
C ALA A 110 5.65 -7.72 5.04
N ILE A 111 5.08 -7.97 6.22
CA ILE A 111 5.56 -8.99 7.14
C ILE A 111 4.67 -10.21 6.98
N VAL A 112 5.27 -11.38 6.75
CA VAL A 112 4.58 -12.63 6.50
C VAL A 112 4.78 -13.62 7.64
N GLU A 113 3.84 -14.54 7.79
CA GLU A 113 4.03 -15.71 8.64
C GLU A 113 5.05 -16.62 7.98
N SER A 114 6.21 -16.77 8.63
CA SER A 114 7.23 -17.70 8.13
C SER A 114 6.81 -19.13 8.36
N SER A 115 6.73 -19.89 7.28
CA SER A 115 6.66 -21.35 7.29
C SER A 115 8.02 -21.99 6.90
N GLY A 116 9.10 -21.21 6.92
CA GLY A 116 10.40 -21.56 6.39
C GLY A 116 10.77 -20.71 5.17
N ARG A 117 11.72 -21.16 4.35
CA ARG A 117 12.12 -20.44 3.14
C ARG A 117 10.93 -20.22 2.20
N PHE A 118 10.86 -19.05 1.59
CA PHE A 118 9.87 -18.76 0.55
C PHE A 118 9.87 -19.88 -0.50
N ASN A 119 8.72 -20.55 -0.63
CA ASN A 119 8.54 -21.55 -1.67
C ASN A 119 8.52 -20.81 -3.01
N LYS A 120 9.69 -20.77 -3.66
CA LYS A 120 9.76 -20.26 -5.04
C LYS A 120 9.00 -21.25 -5.92
N PRO A 121 7.93 -20.82 -6.59
CA PRO A 121 7.17 -21.73 -7.45
C PRO A 121 8.11 -22.34 -8.51
N ASN A 122 7.99 -23.64 -8.79
CA ASN A 122 8.81 -24.36 -9.77
C ASN A 122 8.76 -23.78 -11.20
N ASN A 123 7.76 -22.95 -11.51
CA ASN A 123 7.59 -22.25 -12.79
C ASN A 123 8.21 -20.85 -12.79
N TYR A 124 9.14 -20.61 -11.89
CA TYR A 124 9.81 -19.35 -11.75
C TYR A 124 10.93 -19.22 -12.80
N GLU A 125 10.54 -18.95 -14.03
CA GLU A 125 11.50 -18.51 -15.04
C GLU A 125 11.88 -17.06 -14.76
N ASN A 126 13.18 -16.85 -14.54
CA ASN A 126 13.80 -15.54 -14.42
C ASN A 126 13.80 -14.81 -15.80
N LYS A 127 12.61 -14.68 -16.39
CA LYS A 127 12.38 -14.15 -17.73
C LYS A 127 12.77 -12.66 -17.88
N TYR A 128 12.97 -11.97 -16.75
CA TYR A 128 13.16 -10.52 -16.71
C TYR A 128 14.46 -10.06 -16.01
N GLY A 129 15.45 -10.98 -15.81
CA GLY A 129 16.74 -10.66 -15.24
C GLY A 129 16.89 -11.00 -13.75
N PRO A 130 18.14 -11.00 -13.22
CA PRO A 130 18.47 -11.59 -11.91
C PRO A 130 18.06 -10.75 -10.69
N LYS A 131 17.50 -9.55 -10.89
CA LYS A 131 17.31 -8.58 -9.80
C LYS A 131 16.02 -8.71 -9.01
N TYR A 132 14.95 -9.27 -9.59
CA TYR A 132 13.62 -9.32 -8.95
C TYR A 132 12.94 -10.65 -9.18
N ASN A 133 12.07 -10.97 -8.25
CA ASN A 133 11.16 -12.08 -8.37
C ASN A 133 9.77 -11.56 -8.81
N PHE A 134 9.02 -12.36 -9.58
CA PHE A 134 7.68 -12.03 -10.04
C PHE A 134 6.66 -13.01 -9.50
N LEU A 135 5.54 -12.50 -9.03
CA LEU A 135 4.35 -13.27 -8.72
C LEU A 135 3.35 -13.01 -9.83
N ILE A 136 2.95 -14.06 -10.53
CA ILE A 136 2.06 -13.96 -11.69
C ILE A 136 0.89 -14.92 -11.49
N SER A 137 -0.33 -14.41 -11.57
CA SER A 137 -1.55 -15.18 -11.44
C SER A 137 -2.57 -14.88 -12.54
N HIS A 138 -3.65 -15.68 -12.57
CA HIS A 138 -4.78 -15.51 -13.49
C HIS A 138 -4.38 -15.43 -14.97
N GLY A 139 -3.57 -16.39 -15.42
CA GLY A 139 -3.14 -16.46 -16.81
C GLY A 139 -2.28 -15.27 -17.25
N GLY A 140 -1.44 -14.74 -16.36
CA GLY A 140 -0.52 -13.65 -16.66
C GLY A 140 -1.10 -12.25 -16.51
N ARG A 141 -2.33 -12.11 -16.00
CA ARG A 141 -3.03 -10.81 -15.93
C ARG A 141 -2.73 -10.00 -14.67
N GLU A 142 -2.23 -10.64 -13.62
CA GLU A 142 -1.87 -10.00 -12.36
C GLU A 142 -0.38 -10.21 -12.12
N ILE A 143 0.37 -9.12 -12.00
CA ILE A 143 1.83 -9.15 -11.90
C ILE A 143 2.27 -8.28 -10.74
N THR A 144 3.04 -8.87 -9.82
CA THR A 144 3.69 -8.20 -8.70
C THR A 144 5.17 -8.55 -8.70
N LYS A 145 6.05 -7.55 -8.67
CA LYS A 145 7.49 -7.74 -8.42
C LYS A 145 7.71 -7.84 -6.92
N PHE A 146 8.69 -8.62 -6.46
CA PHE A 146 9.07 -8.64 -5.05
C PHE A 146 10.55 -8.90 -4.84
N LYS A 147 11.05 -8.48 -3.66
CA LYS A 147 12.36 -8.80 -3.11
C LYS A 147 12.22 -9.23 -1.66
N GLU A 148 12.93 -10.27 -1.30
CA GLU A 148 13.08 -10.70 0.09
C GLU A 148 14.08 -9.76 0.79
N VAL A 149 13.71 -9.26 1.96
CA VAL A 149 14.63 -8.58 2.88
C VAL A 149 15.21 -9.61 3.86
N ASP A 150 14.33 -10.44 4.40
CA ASP A 150 14.65 -11.61 5.20
C ASP A 150 13.50 -12.63 5.13
N GLU A 151 13.54 -13.69 5.94
CA GLU A 151 12.57 -14.78 5.94
C GLU A 151 11.12 -14.38 6.25
N ASN A 152 10.89 -13.21 6.86
CA ASN A 152 9.57 -12.72 7.24
C ASN A 152 9.21 -11.39 6.59
N CYS A 153 10.16 -10.69 5.98
CA CYS A 153 9.97 -9.37 5.41
C CYS A 153 10.22 -9.34 3.92
N ILE A 154 9.24 -8.87 3.17
CA ILE A 154 9.34 -8.70 1.72
C ILE A 154 8.93 -7.28 1.30
N VAL A 155 9.58 -6.77 0.27
CA VAL A 155 9.18 -5.56 -0.43
C VAL A 155 8.53 -5.96 -1.75
N LEU A 156 7.37 -5.37 -2.06
CA LEU A 156 6.60 -5.69 -3.26
C LEU A 156 6.32 -4.43 -4.08
N GLN A 157 6.30 -4.57 -5.41
CA GLN A 157 5.89 -3.50 -6.33
C GLN A 157 4.78 -4.01 -7.26
N LEU A 158 3.66 -3.29 -7.29
CA LEU A 158 2.55 -3.61 -8.17
C LEU A 158 2.86 -3.17 -9.61
N VAL A 159 2.90 -4.11 -10.55
CA VAL A 159 2.87 -3.85 -11.99
C VAL A 159 1.42 -3.67 -12.44
N THR A 160 0.52 -4.52 -11.98
CA THR A 160 -0.93 -4.39 -12.15
C THR A 160 -1.58 -4.05 -10.80
N GLY A 161 -2.83 -3.59 -10.79
CA GLY A 161 -3.53 -3.19 -9.56
C GLY A 161 -4.92 -3.78 -9.46
N LYS A 162 -5.05 -5.05 -9.08
CA LYS A 162 -6.33 -5.72 -8.85
C LYS A 162 -6.70 -5.74 -7.36
N LYS A 163 -7.97 -6.01 -7.08
CA LYS A 163 -8.48 -6.11 -5.71
C LYS A 163 -7.73 -7.19 -4.93
N HIS A 164 -7.15 -6.82 -3.78
CA HIS A 164 -6.40 -7.70 -2.87
C HIS A 164 -5.18 -8.40 -3.52
N GLN A 165 -4.65 -7.90 -4.64
CA GLN A 165 -3.65 -8.60 -5.44
C GLN A 165 -2.43 -9.05 -4.62
N ILE A 166 -1.79 -8.15 -3.85
CA ILE A 166 -0.63 -8.51 -3.02
C ILE A 166 -0.99 -9.61 -2.03
N ARG A 167 -2.09 -9.46 -1.30
CA ARG A 167 -2.56 -10.41 -0.29
C ARG A 167 -2.78 -11.80 -0.89
N ASN A 168 -3.42 -11.85 -2.04
CA ASN A 168 -3.65 -13.09 -2.79
C ASN A 168 -2.33 -13.72 -3.28
N HIS A 169 -1.47 -12.93 -3.90
CA HIS A 169 -0.19 -13.41 -4.42
C HIS A 169 0.70 -14.00 -3.32
N VAL A 170 0.85 -13.28 -2.21
CA VAL A 170 1.71 -13.71 -1.09
C VAL A 170 1.16 -14.97 -0.45
N SER A 171 -0.16 -15.04 -0.22
CA SER A 171 -0.79 -16.22 0.35
C SER A 171 -0.78 -17.42 -0.62
N GLN A 172 -1.23 -17.24 -1.87
CA GLN A 172 -1.50 -18.36 -2.78
C GLN A 172 -0.25 -18.83 -3.56
N ILE A 173 0.67 -17.93 -3.87
CA ILE A 173 1.84 -18.25 -4.68
C ILE A 173 3.07 -18.52 -3.79
N LEU A 174 3.32 -17.67 -2.77
CA LEU A 174 4.41 -17.87 -1.84
C LEU A 174 4.04 -18.83 -0.69
N ASN A 175 2.75 -19.14 -0.53
CA ASN A 175 2.22 -19.94 0.59
C ASN A 175 2.63 -19.37 1.97
N GLN A 176 2.71 -18.06 2.07
CA GLN A 176 3.08 -17.33 3.28
C GLN A 176 2.14 -16.14 3.48
N PRO A 177 1.02 -16.31 4.19
CA PRO A 177 0.06 -15.22 4.38
C PRO A 177 0.70 -14.04 5.11
N ILE A 178 0.22 -12.83 4.80
CA ILE A 178 0.60 -11.62 5.50
C ILE A 178 0.13 -11.73 6.95
N LEU A 179 0.97 -11.35 7.89
CA LEU A 179 0.70 -11.41 9.32
C LEU A 179 -0.62 -10.69 9.66
N ASN A 180 -1.50 -11.37 10.42
CA ASN A 180 -2.87 -10.96 10.78
C ASN A 180 -3.88 -10.91 9.60
N ASP A 181 -3.54 -11.41 8.42
CA ASP A 181 -4.48 -11.48 7.30
C ASP A 181 -5.31 -12.77 7.31
N LYS A 182 -6.27 -12.84 8.24
CA LYS A 182 -7.18 -14.00 8.41
C LYS A 182 -7.89 -14.39 7.14
N LYS A 183 -8.27 -13.40 6.31
CA LYS A 183 -8.98 -13.66 5.06
C LYS A 183 -8.14 -14.47 4.07
N TYR A 184 -6.84 -14.38 4.14
CA TYR A 184 -5.89 -15.05 3.26
C TYR A 184 -5.01 -16.07 3.98
N GLY A 185 -5.47 -16.58 5.13
CA GLY A 185 -4.92 -17.77 5.76
C GLY A 185 -3.90 -17.52 6.88
N SER A 186 -3.74 -16.27 7.36
CA SER A 186 -2.94 -16.03 8.55
C SER A 186 -3.53 -16.74 9.76
N THR A 187 -2.70 -17.51 10.46
CA THR A 187 -3.05 -18.21 11.72
C THR A 187 -2.79 -17.31 12.92
N VAL A 188 -1.91 -16.34 12.79
CA VAL A 188 -1.61 -15.35 13.83
C VAL A 188 -2.72 -14.31 13.90
N ASN A 189 -3.18 -14.06 15.13
CA ASN A 189 -4.27 -13.15 15.41
C ASN A 189 -3.87 -12.17 16.52
N PHE A 190 -4.09 -10.89 16.26
CA PHE A 190 -3.93 -9.80 17.24
C PHE A 190 -5.30 -9.18 17.52
N PRO A 191 -6.09 -9.75 18.46
CA PRO A 191 -7.47 -9.30 18.71
C PRO A 191 -7.56 -7.86 19.21
N GLU A 192 -6.50 -7.32 19.79
CA GLU A 192 -6.38 -5.94 20.23
C GLU A 192 -6.24 -4.91 19.10
N LEU A 193 -6.01 -5.37 17.87
CA LEU A 193 -5.98 -4.51 16.70
C LEU A 193 -7.41 -4.26 16.19
N PHE A 194 -8.05 -3.27 16.75
CA PHE A 194 -9.45 -2.89 16.48
C PHE A 194 -9.85 -2.71 15.01
N ASN A 195 -8.88 -2.54 14.13
CA ASN A 195 -9.14 -2.10 12.76
C ASN A 195 -8.83 -3.19 11.73
N ASP A 196 -8.77 -4.46 12.14
CA ASP A 196 -8.37 -5.59 11.29
C ASP A 196 -7.07 -5.32 10.51
N GLN A 197 -6.18 -4.51 11.08
CA GLN A 197 -4.92 -4.15 10.43
C GLN A 197 -4.09 -5.39 10.15
N ILE A 198 -3.57 -5.47 8.94
CA ILE A 198 -2.60 -6.49 8.53
C ILE A 198 -1.22 -5.88 8.38
N ALA A 199 -0.18 -6.70 8.42
CA ALA A 199 1.20 -6.24 8.27
C ALA A 199 1.55 -5.95 6.79
N LEU A 200 0.77 -5.08 6.16
CA LEU A 200 0.99 -4.59 4.80
C LEU A 200 0.92 -3.06 4.78
N HIS A 201 1.99 -2.44 4.33
CA HIS A 201 2.12 -0.98 4.30
C HIS A 201 2.57 -0.48 2.93
N SER A 202 1.90 0.52 2.37
CA SER A 202 2.33 1.25 1.18
C SER A 202 3.46 2.20 1.57
N ALA A 203 4.71 1.69 1.53
CA ALA A 203 5.88 2.31 2.16
C ALA A 203 6.62 3.33 1.28
N CYS A 204 6.45 3.22 -0.04
CA CYS A 204 7.11 4.14 -0.97
C CYS A 204 6.21 4.44 -2.17
N ILE A 205 6.10 5.72 -2.49
CA ILE A 205 5.44 6.21 -3.71
C ILE A 205 6.47 6.97 -4.53
N ILE A 206 6.64 6.57 -5.79
CA ILE A 206 7.48 7.29 -6.75
C ILE A 206 6.57 7.92 -7.79
N THR A 207 6.67 9.23 -7.93
CA THR A 207 5.93 10.01 -8.91
C THR A 207 6.88 10.59 -9.93
N LYS A 208 6.43 10.69 -11.20
CA LYS A 208 7.11 11.47 -12.23
C LYS A 208 6.09 12.39 -12.89
N ILE A 209 6.45 13.65 -13.06
CA ILE A 209 5.68 14.67 -13.80
C ILE A 209 6.68 15.39 -14.72
N GLY A 210 6.52 15.23 -16.03
CA GLY A 210 7.50 15.70 -17.00
C GLY A 210 8.86 15.03 -16.77
N LEU A 211 9.89 15.81 -16.51
CA LEU A 211 11.25 15.33 -16.24
C LEU A 211 11.52 15.13 -14.73
N GLN A 212 10.66 15.65 -13.86
CA GLN A 212 10.86 15.59 -12.42
C GLN A 212 10.36 14.28 -11.83
N THR A 213 11.25 13.52 -11.19
CA THR A 213 10.93 12.35 -10.39
C THR A 213 11.05 12.70 -8.91
N LYS A 214 10.06 12.27 -8.11
CA LYS A 214 10.07 12.40 -6.65
C LYS A 214 9.78 11.07 -6.01
N THR A 215 10.56 10.74 -4.98
CA THR A 215 10.37 9.54 -4.15
C THR A 215 9.88 9.97 -2.77
N HIS A 216 8.78 9.36 -2.34
CA HIS A 216 8.16 9.63 -1.04
C HIS A 216 8.21 8.35 -0.22
N LEU A 217 9.00 8.34 0.85
CA LEU A 217 8.96 7.32 1.88
C LEU A 217 7.84 7.65 2.86
N ILE A 218 7.01 6.67 3.17
CA ILE A 218 5.87 6.82 4.07
C ILE A 218 6.17 6.05 5.34
N PRO A 219 6.35 6.73 6.48
CA PRO A 219 6.62 6.09 7.76
C PRO A 219 5.38 5.38 8.31
N MET A 220 5.59 4.41 9.18
CA MET A 220 4.52 3.86 10.03
C MET A 220 4.08 4.92 11.04
N GLU A 221 2.79 4.94 11.40
CA GLU A 221 2.35 5.75 12.53
C GLU A 221 2.78 5.10 13.84
N HIS A 222 3.24 5.90 14.81
CA HIS A 222 3.75 5.44 16.13
C HIS A 222 2.83 4.45 16.86
N ASN A 223 1.52 4.59 16.72
CA ASN A 223 0.54 3.75 17.38
C ASN A 223 0.41 2.33 16.81
N ASN A 224 1.10 2.03 15.71
CA ASN A 224 1.02 0.76 14.99
C ASN A 224 2.28 -0.09 15.12
N THR A 225 3.29 0.40 15.83
CA THR A 225 4.55 -0.31 16.06
C THR A 225 4.46 -1.17 17.33
N GLY A 226 4.94 -2.39 17.26
CA GLY A 226 5.09 -3.26 18.43
C GLY A 226 4.53 -4.67 18.24
N GLN A 227 3.36 -4.85 17.66
CA GLN A 227 2.76 -6.17 17.46
C GLN A 227 2.96 -6.69 16.05
N LEU A 228 2.46 -5.96 15.04
CA LEU A 228 2.64 -6.33 13.63
C LEU A 228 4.03 -5.96 13.10
N TRP A 229 4.62 -4.89 13.63
CA TRP A 229 5.86 -4.29 13.13
C TRP A 229 6.90 -4.26 14.25
N SER A 230 7.74 -5.28 14.31
CA SER A 230 8.80 -5.33 15.31
C SER A 230 9.88 -4.27 15.06
N ARG A 231 10.66 -3.95 16.09
CA ARG A 231 11.80 -3.01 16.00
C ARG A 231 12.92 -3.47 15.05
N LYS A 232 12.90 -4.73 14.65
CA LYS A 232 13.75 -5.25 13.56
C LYS A 232 13.48 -4.55 12.23
N TYR A 233 12.24 -4.10 12.00
CA TYR A 233 11.78 -3.55 10.72
C TYR A 233 11.48 -2.06 10.77
N VAL A 234 11.04 -1.55 11.92
CA VAL A 234 10.60 -0.17 12.09
C VAL A 234 11.17 0.39 13.39
N ASN A 235 11.82 1.56 13.34
CA ASN A 235 12.36 2.26 14.50
C ASN A 235 11.26 2.96 15.32
N GLU A 236 11.66 3.67 16.39
CA GLU A 236 10.73 4.38 17.28
C GLU A 236 10.00 5.54 16.60
N GLU A 237 10.63 6.16 15.60
CA GLU A 237 10.07 7.25 14.81
C GLU A 237 9.09 6.76 13.72
N GLY A 238 8.90 5.44 13.60
CA GLY A 238 8.05 4.84 12.57
C GLY A 238 8.74 4.65 11.23
N GLU A 239 10.05 4.91 11.12
CA GLU A 239 10.78 4.74 9.89
C GLU A 239 11.24 3.29 9.69
N PHE A 240 11.23 2.81 8.46
CA PHE A 240 11.78 1.51 8.12
C PHE A 240 13.31 1.48 8.33
N THR A 241 13.83 0.34 8.77
CA THR A 241 15.27 0.13 8.96
C THR A 241 16.03 0.16 7.63
N LEU A 242 17.36 0.35 7.71
CA LEU A 242 18.21 0.58 6.53
C LEU A 242 18.07 -0.51 5.46
N PRO A 243 18.07 -1.82 5.74
CA PRO A 243 17.90 -2.84 4.72
C PRO A 243 16.60 -2.72 3.92
N ILE A 244 15.50 -2.34 4.58
CA ILE A 244 14.21 -2.11 3.91
C ILE A 244 14.26 -0.83 3.08
N LYS A 245 14.83 0.27 3.62
CA LYS A 245 14.97 1.54 2.90
C LYS A 245 15.78 1.37 1.62
N GLU A 246 16.86 0.63 1.64
CA GLU A 246 17.69 0.35 0.46
C GLU A 246 16.86 -0.31 -0.65
N VAL A 247 16.11 -1.36 -0.34
CA VAL A 247 15.24 -2.04 -1.30
C VAL A 247 14.09 -1.14 -1.79
N LEU A 248 13.52 -0.29 -0.92
CA LEU A 248 12.47 0.66 -1.30
C LEU A 248 12.99 1.72 -2.29
N LEU A 249 14.22 2.20 -2.09
CA LEU A 249 14.83 3.26 -2.90
C LEU A 249 15.46 2.76 -4.20
N GLU A 250 15.73 1.46 -4.30
CA GLU A 250 16.30 0.86 -5.49
C GLU A 250 15.39 1.05 -6.72
N ASN A 251 16.00 1.29 -7.89
CA ASN A 251 15.24 1.34 -9.14
C ASN A 251 14.94 -0.07 -9.64
N TRP A 252 13.66 -0.41 -9.74
CA TRP A 252 13.19 -1.74 -10.17
C TRP A 252 12.80 -1.81 -11.67
N ASP A 253 13.00 -0.74 -12.41
CA ASP A 253 12.66 -0.68 -13.85
C ASP A 253 13.89 -0.82 -14.77
N GLN A 254 15.07 -1.11 -14.18
CA GLN A 254 16.31 -1.35 -14.92
C GLN A 254 16.64 -2.82 -15.02
#